data_072a90aad9a614e723e01888eb816e71
#
_entry.id   072a90aad9a614e723e01888eb816e71
#
_cell.length_a   1.000
_cell.length_b   1.000
_cell.length_c   1.000
_cell.angle_alpha   90.00
_cell.angle_beta   90.00
_cell.angle_gamma   90.00
#
_symmetry.space_group_name_H-M   'P 1'
#
loop_
_entity.id
_entity.type
_entity.pdbx_description
1 polymer ?
#
loop_
_entity_poly.entity_id
_entity_poly.type
_entity_poly.pdbx_seq_one_letter_code
_entity_poly.pdbx_strand_id
1 'polypeptide(L)'
;MALSKVNPNLITQGASGRKNLIINGGFDVWQRGTSLTASSSYLADRWVNGTSEAQSRQAFTVGQTEVDGNPTYYHRGGGGGSAYYGLDHKIENVGTLSGKEVTLSYWMKGSSAFTNAPYRSQNFGSGGSSGVEAALSTSSITTSWARYTHTFTFPSISGKTVGASSFSQLNVFRANIANIVVDIANVQLELGSVATDFEHRSYGEELALCQRYFYAAAGQAGIPFIAGAAYSTTGLYMTYNLPVPPRASPTITISGSFNISDQYASDYNSSSITVGAGPNNNLINGRVRVDGLSGLTVGRFYGGAPNTSGTTIFDAEL
;
A
#
# COMPACT_ATOMS: atom_id res chain seq x y z
N MET A 1 20.88 44.59 -9.23
CA MET A 1 20.83 43.25 -8.58
C MET A 1 20.21 42.29 -9.58
N ALA A 2 20.96 41.30 -10.09
CA ALA A 2 20.41 40.30 -10.96
C ALA A 2 19.65 39.27 -10.09
N LEU A 3 18.36 39.10 -10.35
CA LEU A 3 17.57 38.04 -9.77
C LEU A 3 18.19 36.70 -10.21
N SER A 4 18.70 35.91 -9.25
CA SER A 4 19.17 34.55 -9.55
C SER A 4 18.01 33.75 -10.13
N LYS A 5 18.22 33.22 -11.33
CA LYS A 5 17.22 32.33 -11.96
C LYS A 5 17.03 31.14 -11.05
N VAL A 6 15.83 30.98 -10.49
CA VAL A 6 15.43 29.77 -9.75
C VAL A 6 15.54 28.63 -10.72
N ASN A 7 16.29 27.59 -10.35
CA ASN A 7 16.42 26.37 -11.17
C ASN A 7 15.01 25.79 -11.41
N PRO A 8 14.54 25.66 -12.68
CA PRO A 8 13.21 25.13 -12.96
C PRO A 8 12.98 23.71 -12.42
N ASN A 9 14.05 22.94 -12.17
CA ASN A 9 13.94 21.63 -11.52
C ASN A 9 13.60 21.72 -10.02
N LEU A 10 13.87 22.86 -9.36
CA LEU A 10 13.40 23.09 -7.99
C LEU A 10 11.90 23.38 -7.93
N ILE A 11 11.32 23.90 -9.01
CA ILE A 11 9.88 24.22 -9.06
C ILE A 11 9.05 22.96 -9.35
N THR A 12 9.60 21.95 -10.07
CA THR A 12 8.93 20.68 -10.33
C THR A 12 8.94 19.70 -9.16
N GLN A 13 9.82 19.90 -8.16
CA GLN A 13 9.75 19.16 -6.88
C GLN A 13 8.67 19.74 -5.94
N GLY A 14 8.10 20.89 -6.22
CA GLY A 14 7.43 21.74 -5.27
C GLY A 14 5.90 21.75 -5.28
N ALA A 15 5.21 20.94 -6.03
CA ALA A 15 3.73 20.97 -5.98
C ALA A 15 3.14 20.30 -4.72
N SER A 16 3.95 19.54 -3.95
CA SER A 16 3.51 18.91 -2.69
C SER A 16 4.51 18.97 -1.55
N GLY A 17 5.68 19.57 -1.74
CA GLY A 17 6.74 19.62 -0.72
C GLY A 17 7.36 18.26 -0.36
N ARG A 18 6.98 17.18 -1.05
CA ARG A 18 7.42 15.80 -0.76
C ARG A 18 8.51 15.38 -1.73
N LYS A 19 9.68 15.02 -1.20
CA LYS A 19 10.77 14.52 -2.03
C LYS A 19 10.73 13.01 -2.22
N ASN A 20 10.28 12.25 -1.21
CA ASN A 20 10.14 10.80 -1.31
C ASN A 20 8.88 10.42 -2.08
N LEU A 21 9.05 9.77 -3.23
CA LEU A 21 7.97 9.28 -4.08
C LEU A 21 7.43 7.92 -3.61
N ILE A 22 8.12 7.26 -2.68
CA ILE A 22 7.67 6.04 -2.03
C ILE A 22 6.69 6.38 -0.91
N ILE A 23 5.57 5.69 -0.87
CA ILE A 23 4.62 5.73 0.24
C ILE A 23 4.99 4.61 1.20
N ASN A 24 5.00 4.91 2.50
CA ASN A 24 5.35 3.97 3.56
C ASN A 24 6.78 3.42 3.43
N GLY A 25 7.72 4.27 3.01
CA GLY A 25 9.12 3.89 2.88
C GLY A 25 9.82 3.63 4.22
N GLY A 26 9.29 4.19 5.32
CA GLY A 26 9.72 3.93 6.70
C GLY A 26 9.10 2.67 7.32
N PHE A 27 8.19 1.99 6.64
CA PHE A 27 7.44 0.84 7.14
C PHE A 27 6.65 1.10 8.44
N ASP A 28 6.06 2.29 8.56
CA ASP A 28 5.31 2.68 9.75
C ASP A 28 3.86 2.20 9.74
N VAL A 29 3.25 2.03 8.56
CA VAL A 29 1.83 1.71 8.38
C VAL A 29 1.64 0.24 7.99
N TRP A 30 0.81 -0.47 8.78
CA TRP A 30 0.58 -1.92 8.67
C TRP A 30 -0.90 -2.26 8.97
N GLN A 31 -1.83 -1.81 8.12
CA GLN A 31 -3.27 -2.01 8.34
C GLN A 31 -3.72 -3.47 8.18
N ARG A 32 -2.94 -4.29 7.47
CA ARG A 32 -3.24 -5.72 7.18
C ARG A 32 -2.68 -6.69 8.22
N GLY A 33 -2.06 -6.20 9.29
CA GLY A 33 -1.36 -7.01 10.30
C GLY A 33 0.15 -6.88 10.18
N THR A 34 0.89 -7.55 11.05
CA THR A 34 2.34 -7.37 11.23
C THR A 34 3.17 -8.58 10.83
N SER A 35 2.54 -9.67 10.38
CA SER A 35 3.21 -10.87 9.85
C SER A 35 2.33 -11.59 8.84
N LEU A 36 2.94 -12.12 7.79
CA LEU A 36 2.25 -12.85 6.73
C LEU A 36 3.20 -13.83 6.03
N THR A 37 2.66 -14.94 5.54
CA THR A 37 3.34 -15.86 4.62
C THR A 37 2.41 -16.13 3.45
N ALA A 38 2.48 -15.31 2.41
CA ALA A 38 1.69 -15.44 1.20
C ALA A 38 2.35 -14.71 0.05
N SER A 39 2.30 -15.27 -1.16
CA SER A 39 2.81 -14.61 -2.37
C SER A 39 1.84 -13.56 -2.90
N SER A 40 2.36 -12.60 -3.62
CA SER A 40 1.59 -11.52 -4.28
C SER A 40 0.65 -10.79 -3.34
N SER A 41 1.03 -10.67 -2.06
CA SER A 41 0.21 -10.09 -1.01
C SER A 41 0.86 -8.84 -0.43
N TYR A 42 0.01 -7.86 -0.10
CA TYR A 42 0.41 -6.69 0.67
C TYR A 42 0.41 -7.03 2.16
N LEU A 43 1.43 -6.63 2.88
CA LEU A 43 1.48 -6.68 4.34
C LEU A 43 1.77 -5.30 4.93
N ALA A 44 3.00 -4.78 4.81
CA ALA A 44 3.22 -3.35 4.97
C ALA A 44 2.44 -2.62 3.87
N ASP A 45 1.68 -1.60 4.23
CA ASP A 45 0.87 -0.91 3.25
C ASP A 45 1.71 -0.40 2.09
N ARG A 46 1.21 -0.56 0.86
CA ARG A 46 1.86 -0.26 -0.42
C ARG A 46 3.00 -1.21 -0.84
N TRP A 47 3.41 -2.17 -0.01
CA TRP A 47 4.49 -3.09 -0.31
C TRP A 47 3.96 -4.49 -0.62
N VAL A 48 4.36 -5.01 -1.78
CA VAL A 48 3.95 -6.35 -2.27
C VAL A 48 5.10 -7.32 -2.09
N ASN A 49 4.82 -8.45 -1.47
CA ASN A 49 5.73 -9.58 -1.46
C ASN A 49 5.58 -10.40 -2.75
N GLY A 50 6.63 -10.50 -3.53
CA GLY A 50 6.65 -11.25 -4.79
C GLY A 50 6.66 -12.78 -4.63
N THR A 51 6.82 -13.32 -3.41
CA THR A 51 6.96 -14.75 -3.14
C THR A 51 6.20 -15.19 -1.88
N SER A 52 6.13 -16.51 -1.64
CA SER A 52 5.49 -17.07 -0.44
C SER A 52 6.40 -17.11 0.81
N GLU A 53 7.46 -16.31 0.83
CA GLU A 53 8.34 -16.22 2.00
C GLU A 53 7.68 -15.44 3.13
N ALA A 54 8.05 -15.79 4.37
CA ALA A 54 7.58 -15.07 5.54
C ALA A 54 8.04 -13.62 5.53
N GLN A 55 7.13 -12.73 5.91
CA GLN A 55 7.44 -11.31 6.09
C GLN A 55 6.85 -10.79 7.40
N SER A 56 7.49 -9.82 8.01
CA SER A 56 7.06 -9.27 9.29
C SER A 56 7.56 -7.86 9.51
N ARG A 57 6.82 -7.12 10.35
CA ARG A 57 7.28 -5.87 10.95
C ARG A 57 8.22 -6.17 12.11
N GLN A 58 9.35 -5.52 12.14
CA GLN A 58 10.28 -5.53 13.27
C GLN A 58 10.44 -4.12 13.83
N ALA A 59 10.69 -4.00 15.13
CA ALA A 59 10.97 -2.72 15.78
C ALA A 59 12.47 -2.54 15.96
N PHE A 60 12.95 -1.31 15.74
CA PHE A 60 14.26 -0.91 16.19
C PHE A 60 14.27 -0.67 17.69
N THR A 61 15.42 -0.86 18.32
CA THR A 61 15.64 -0.39 19.69
C THR A 61 15.67 1.14 19.70
N VAL A 62 14.96 1.75 20.62
CA VAL A 62 14.95 3.22 20.77
C VAL A 62 16.36 3.74 21.01
N GLY A 63 16.77 4.74 20.21
CA GLY A 63 18.11 5.33 20.30
C GLY A 63 19.20 4.52 19.59
N GLN A 64 18.83 3.55 18.73
CA GLN A 64 19.81 2.87 17.87
C GLN A 64 20.51 3.88 16.95
N THR A 65 21.75 3.56 16.53
CA THR A 65 22.58 4.40 15.66
C THR A 65 23.05 3.67 14.40
N GLU A 66 22.49 2.48 14.13
CA GLU A 66 22.87 1.66 12.97
C GLU A 66 22.23 2.16 11.67
N VAL A 67 21.02 2.75 11.77
CA VAL A 67 20.26 3.32 10.65
C VAL A 67 19.97 4.78 10.97
N ASP A 68 20.33 5.68 10.05
CA ASP A 68 20.15 7.12 10.22
C ASP A 68 18.65 7.49 10.35
N GLY A 69 18.40 8.58 11.07
CA GLY A 69 17.05 9.10 11.29
C GLY A 69 16.26 8.36 12.37
N ASN A 70 16.87 7.40 13.07
CA ASN A 70 16.27 6.66 14.19
C ASN A 70 14.85 6.12 13.88
N PRO A 71 14.67 5.33 12.81
CA PRO A 71 13.36 4.79 12.44
C PRO A 71 12.77 3.90 13.53
N THR A 72 11.44 3.82 13.57
CA THR A 72 10.72 2.98 14.55
C THR A 72 10.68 1.52 14.11
N TYR A 73 10.44 1.29 12.82
CA TYR A 73 10.24 -0.05 12.28
C TYR A 73 11.10 -0.33 11.05
N TYR A 74 11.21 -1.62 10.73
CA TYR A 74 11.76 -2.11 9.49
C TYR A 74 11.00 -3.35 9.01
N HIS A 75 11.08 -3.61 7.72
CA HIS A 75 10.56 -4.82 7.11
C HIS A 75 11.58 -5.94 7.21
N ARG A 76 11.15 -7.13 7.62
CA ARG A 76 11.92 -8.37 7.58
C ARG A 76 11.24 -9.37 6.68
N GLY A 77 11.99 -10.01 5.77
CA GLY A 77 11.47 -11.04 4.89
C GLY A 77 12.50 -12.11 4.56
N GLY A 78 12.03 -13.21 3.94
CA GLY A 78 12.87 -14.34 3.56
C GLY A 78 13.05 -15.37 4.68
N GLY A 79 14.13 -16.14 4.61
CA GLY A 79 14.48 -17.18 5.58
C GLY A 79 13.87 -18.56 5.31
N GLY A 80 13.01 -18.69 4.29
CA GLY A 80 12.47 -19.96 3.84
C GLY A 80 13.31 -20.61 2.74
N GLY A 81 12.82 -21.72 2.21
CA GLY A 81 13.49 -22.53 1.20
C GLY A 81 13.35 -22.00 -0.24
N SER A 82 12.60 -20.93 -0.46
CA SER A 82 12.45 -20.34 -1.79
C SER A 82 13.75 -19.70 -2.23
N ALA A 83 14.18 -20.04 -3.44
CA ALA A 83 15.37 -19.45 -4.04
C ALA A 83 15.21 -17.95 -4.33
N TYR A 84 13.98 -17.45 -4.36
CA TYR A 84 13.68 -16.10 -4.77
C TYR A 84 12.82 -15.37 -3.73
N TYR A 85 13.22 -14.15 -3.38
CA TYR A 85 12.42 -13.20 -2.61
C TYR A 85 12.42 -11.85 -3.31
N GLY A 86 11.29 -11.16 -3.27
CA GLY A 86 11.14 -9.84 -3.87
C GLY A 86 10.23 -8.95 -3.03
N LEU A 87 10.54 -7.67 -2.95
CA LEU A 87 9.74 -6.64 -2.30
C LEU A 87 9.51 -5.49 -3.26
N ASP A 88 8.26 -5.31 -3.66
CA ASP A 88 7.82 -4.41 -4.72
C ASP A 88 7.04 -3.21 -4.19
N HIS A 89 7.26 -2.04 -4.80
CA HIS A 89 6.44 -0.85 -4.60
C HIS A 89 5.95 -0.31 -5.94
N LYS A 90 4.63 -0.09 -6.06
CA LYS A 90 4.00 0.45 -7.26
C LYS A 90 3.68 1.93 -7.10
N ILE A 91 4.07 2.73 -8.09
CA ILE A 91 3.82 4.17 -8.18
C ILE A 91 2.76 4.39 -9.26
N GLU A 92 1.65 5.00 -8.86
CA GLU A 92 0.48 5.23 -9.71
C GLU A 92 0.84 6.01 -10.97
N ASN A 93 0.31 5.56 -12.12
CA ASN A 93 0.48 6.08 -13.45
C ASN A 93 1.93 5.97 -13.99
N VAL A 94 2.07 5.17 -15.04
CA VAL A 94 3.37 4.96 -15.71
C VAL A 94 4.01 6.26 -16.26
N GLY A 95 3.20 7.30 -16.51
CA GLY A 95 3.65 8.60 -16.97
C GLY A 95 4.34 9.44 -15.90
N THR A 96 4.09 9.15 -14.62
CA THR A 96 4.63 9.95 -13.49
C THR A 96 6.16 10.07 -13.54
N LEU A 97 6.85 8.98 -13.87
CA LEU A 97 8.31 8.91 -13.90
C LEU A 97 8.88 8.81 -15.32
N SER A 98 8.06 8.98 -16.36
CA SER A 98 8.48 8.90 -17.76
C SER A 98 9.65 9.85 -18.09
N GLY A 99 10.77 9.30 -18.54
CA GLY A 99 11.97 10.07 -18.91
C GLY A 99 12.66 10.76 -17.74
N LYS A 100 12.28 10.47 -16.49
CA LYS A 100 12.88 11.10 -15.31
C LYS A 100 14.07 10.31 -14.79
N GLU A 101 15.17 11.03 -14.50
CA GLU A 101 16.25 10.54 -13.69
C GLU A 101 15.81 10.55 -12.22
N VAL A 102 16.05 9.45 -11.53
CA VAL A 102 15.68 9.24 -10.13
C VAL A 102 16.79 8.53 -9.38
N THR A 103 16.84 8.73 -8.06
CA THR A 103 17.75 8.03 -7.17
C THR A 103 16.95 7.26 -6.13
N LEU A 104 17.12 5.95 -6.12
CA LEU A 104 16.62 5.04 -5.08
C LEU A 104 17.67 4.93 -3.98
N SER A 105 17.28 5.10 -2.72
CA SER A 105 18.12 4.81 -1.56
C SER A 105 17.35 3.98 -0.54
N TYR A 106 18.04 3.08 0.17
CA TYR A 106 17.49 2.23 1.22
C TYR A 106 18.58 1.72 2.14
N TRP A 107 18.20 1.37 3.37
CA TRP A 107 19.05 0.64 4.30
C TRP A 107 18.71 -0.84 4.23
N MET A 108 19.74 -1.69 4.21
CA MET A 108 19.56 -3.14 4.13
C MET A 108 20.66 -3.89 4.84
N LYS A 109 20.30 -5.07 5.38
CA LYS A 109 21.24 -6.11 5.82
C LYS A 109 20.68 -7.50 5.57
N GLY A 110 21.52 -8.50 5.52
CA GLY A 110 21.14 -9.91 5.44
C GLY A 110 21.58 -10.71 6.66
N SER A 111 20.99 -11.87 6.90
CA SER A 111 21.51 -12.84 7.90
C SER A 111 22.84 -13.45 7.47
N SER A 112 23.15 -13.41 6.17
CA SER A 112 24.46 -13.67 5.56
C SER A 112 24.67 -12.74 4.36
N ALA A 113 25.90 -12.63 3.87
CA ALA A 113 26.20 -11.78 2.71
C ALA A 113 25.57 -12.34 1.43
N PHE A 114 25.07 -11.43 0.57
CA PHE A 114 24.50 -11.77 -0.75
C PHE A 114 24.58 -10.58 -1.71
N THR A 115 24.27 -10.81 -2.98
CA THR A 115 24.18 -9.73 -3.97
C THR A 115 22.72 -9.41 -4.25
N ASN A 116 22.34 -8.14 -4.09
CA ASN A 116 21.03 -7.61 -4.48
C ASN A 116 21.12 -6.92 -5.84
N ALA A 117 20.14 -7.16 -6.71
CA ALA A 117 19.95 -6.47 -7.98
C ALA A 117 18.54 -5.88 -8.05
N PRO A 118 18.30 -4.67 -7.53
CA PRO A 118 16.99 -4.03 -7.64
C PRO A 118 16.54 -3.92 -9.10
N TYR A 119 15.23 -3.82 -9.32
CA TYR A 119 14.63 -3.69 -10.64
C TYR A 119 13.73 -2.47 -10.70
N ARG A 120 13.61 -1.90 -11.90
CA ARG A 120 12.53 -1.00 -12.27
C ARG A 120 11.67 -1.62 -13.35
N SER A 121 10.39 -1.36 -13.34
CA SER A 121 9.51 -1.71 -14.44
C SER A 121 8.47 -0.62 -14.73
N GLN A 122 7.93 -0.64 -15.93
CA GLN A 122 6.79 0.17 -16.36
C GLN A 122 5.72 -0.78 -16.87
N ASN A 123 4.55 -0.75 -16.23
CA ASN A 123 3.37 -1.50 -16.63
C ASN A 123 2.37 -0.53 -17.26
N PHE A 124 2.01 -0.75 -18.50
CA PHE A 124 1.13 0.15 -19.24
C PHE A 124 -0.36 -0.10 -19.00
N GLY A 125 -0.70 -1.05 -18.12
CA GLY A 125 -2.07 -1.34 -17.73
C GLY A 125 -2.88 -2.11 -18.77
N SER A 126 -4.15 -2.32 -18.45
CA SER A 126 -5.08 -3.06 -19.32
C SER A 126 -5.35 -2.30 -20.60
N GLY A 127 -5.14 -2.94 -21.76
CA GLY A 127 -5.24 -2.31 -23.08
C GLY A 127 -4.04 -1.44 -23.47
N GLY A 128 -2.99 -1.42 -22.64
CA GLY A 128 -1.76 -0.69 -22.92
C GLY A 128 -0.70 -1.50 -23.66
N SER A 129 0.42 -0.84 -23.98
CA SER A 129 1.60 -1.48 -24.56
C SER A 129 2.21 -2.53 -23.62
N SER A 130 3.03 -3.44 -24.16
CA SER A 130 3.79 -4.38 -23.37
C SER A 130 4.68 -3.68 -22.35
N GLY A 131 4.75 -4.22 -21.13
CA GLY A 131 5.59 -3.70 -20.06
C GLY A 131 7.08 -3.75 -20.38
N VAL A 132 7.86 -2.92 -19.73
CA VAL A 132 9.34 -2.89 -19.83
C VAL A 132 9.92 -3.03 -18.43
N GLU A 133 10.94 -3.87 -18.28
CA GLU A 133 11.69 -4.00 -17.05
C GLU A 133 13.19 -3.99 -17.29
N ALA A 134 13.95 -3.57 -16.27
CA ALA A 134 15.40 -3.66 -16.29
C ALA A 134 15.96 -3.74 -14.86
N ALA A 135 17.02 -4.54 -14.72
CA ALA A 135 17.81 -4.55 -13.51
C ALA A 135 18.57 -3.22 -13.35
N LEU A 136 18.73 -2.81 -12.10
CA LEU A 136 19.62 -1.73 -11.72
C LEU A 136 21.04 -2.29 -11.43
N SER A 137 21.97 -1.43 -11.06
CA SER A 137 23.29 -1.86 -10.61
C SER A 137 23.18 -2.78 -9.38
N THR A 138 24.08 -3.73 -9.25
CA THR A 138 24.11 -4.64 -8.10
C THR A 138 24.75 -3.99 -6.87
N SER A 139 24.34 -4.44 -5.69
CA SER A 139 24.96 -4.12 -4.42
C SER A 139 25.35 -5.38 -3.66
N SER A 140 26.54 -5.40 -3.05
CA SER A 140 26.95 -6.46 -2.13
C SER A 140 26.39 -6.14 -0.75
N ILE A 141 25.41 -6.93 -0.31
CA ILE A 141 24.76 -6.77 0.99
C ILE A 141 25.54 -7.53 2.05
N THR A 142 25.73 -6.90 3.19
CA THR A 142 26.47 -7.47 4.33
C THR A 142 25.51 -7.86 5.47
N THR A 143 26.05 -8.37 6.56
CA THR A 143 25.29 -8.69 7.77
C THR A 143 25.07 -7.48 8.70
N SER A 144 25.69 -6.36 8.40
CA SER A 144 25.51 -5.09 9.10
C SER A 144 24.61 -4.15 8.28
N TRP A 145 23.86 -3.30 8.94
CA TRP A 145 23.10 -2.25 8.27
C TRP A 145 24.03 -1.35 7.45
N ALA A 146 23.67 -1.13 6.19
CA ALA A 146 24.34 -0.19 5.31
C ALA A 146 23.34 0.47 4.38
N ARG A 147 23.63 1.71 3.99
CA ARG A 147 22.82 2.46 3.01
C ARG A 147 23.33 2.17 1.62
N TYR A 148 22.39 1.83 0.72
CA TYR A 148 22.65 1.57 -0.70
C TYR A 148 21.91 2.58 -1.55
N THR A 149 22.50 2.96 -2.68
CA THR A 149 21.93 3.96 -3.60
C THR A 149 22.08 3.52 -5.04
N HIS A 150 21.06 3.81 -5.87
CA HIS A 150 21.03 3.52 -7.29
C HIS A 150 20.41 4.70 -8.05
N THR A 151 21.18 5.35 -8.92
CA THR A 151 20.67 6.39 -9.81
C THR A 151 20.39 5.78 -11.19
N PHE A 152 19.21 6.04 -11.74
CA PHE A 152 18.78 5.52 -13.03
C PHE A 152 17.68 6.37 -13.64
N THR A 153 17.38 6.13 -14.93
CA THR A 153 16.31 6.84 -15.64
C THR A 153 15.19 5.86 -16.00
N PHE A 154 13.95 6.24 -15.70
CA PHE A 154 12.80 5.55 -16.26
C PHE A 154 12.69 5.86 -17.76
N PRO A 155 12.45 4.86 -18.64
CA PRO A 155 12.27 5.10 -20.06
C PRO A 155 11.12 6.07 -20.35
N SER A 156 11.26 6.82 -21.45
CA SER A 156 10.16 7.61 -22.00
C SER A 156 9.01 6.70 -22.44
N ILE A 157 7.79 7.12 -22.20
CA ILE A 157 6.57 6.45 -22.70
C ILE A 157 6.12 6.98 -24.07
N SER A 158 6.94 7.80 -24.72
CA SER A 158 6.64 8.30 -26.06
C SER A 158 6.41 7.12 -27.04
N GLY A 159 5.34 7.18 -27.82
CA GLY A 159 4.94 6.11 -28.73
C GLY A 159 4.32 4.88 -28.07
N LYS A 160 4.03 4.92 -26.76
CA LYS A 160 3.35 3.83 -26.05
C LYS A 160 1.88 4.15 -25.82
N THR A 161 1.04 3.13 -25.86
CA THR A 161 -0.36 3.22 -25.43
C THR A 161 -0.42 2.99 -23.93
N VAL A 162 -1.05 3.92 -23.19
CA VAL A 162 -1.27 3.81 -21.75
C VAL A 162 -2.70 3.36 -21.51
N GLY A 163 -2.89 2.21 -20.93
CA GLY A 163 -4.18 1.64 -20.56
C GLY A 163 -4.56 1.91 -19.09
N ALA A 164 -5.65 1.31 -18.66
CA ALA A 164 -6.19 1.48 -17.32
C ALA A 164 -5.26 0.85 -16.26
N SER A 165 -5.18 1.50 -15.09
CA SER A 165 -4.37 1.04 -13.95
C SER A 165 -2.89 0.84 -14.27
N SER A 166 -2.31 1.69 -15.12
CA SER A 166 -0.89 1.70 -15.40
C SER A 166 -0.07 2.16 -14.19
N PHE A 167 1.17 1.67 -14.06
CA PHE A 167 2.05 2.04 -12.95
C PHE A 167 3.53 1.89 -13.31
N SER A 168 4.38 2.64 -12.61
CA SER A 168 5.81 2.36 -12.51
C SER A 168 6.05 1.54 -11.25
N GLN A 169 6.96 0.57 -11.29
CA GLN A 169 7.25 -0.30 -10.15
C GLN A 169 8.74 -0.29 -9.85
N LEU A 170 9.04 -0.29 -8.58
CA LEU A 170 10.35 -0.61 -8.04
C LEU A 170 10.29 -1.94 -7.32
N ASN A 171 11.20 -2.82 -7.66
CA ASN A 171 11.53 -4.00 -6.91
C ASN A 171 12.82 -3.67 -6.14
N VAL A 172 12.68 -3.27 -4.88
CA VAL A 172 13.80 -2.79 -4.06
C VAL A 172 14.75 -3.91 -3.70
N PHE A 173 14.20 -5.10 -3.57
CA PHE A 173 14.92 -6.31 -3.29
C PHE A 173 14.52 -7.40 -4.28
N ARG A 174 15.50 -7.96 -4.98
CA ARG A 174 15.33 -9.11 -5.88
C ARG A 174 16.61 -9.93 -5.89
N ALA A 175 16.64 -11.01 -5.14
CA ALA A 175 17.79 -11.89 -5.10
C ALA A 175 17.36 -13.36 -4.94
N ASN A 176 18.23 -14.24 -5.39
CA ASN A 176 18.16 -15.66 -5.08
C ASN A 176 18.84 -15.88 -3.72
N ILE A 177 18.04 -16.10 -2.68
CA ILE A 177 18.50 -16.06 -1.29
C ILE A 177 17.88 -17.16 -0.43
N ALA A 178 17.81 -18.38 -0.92
CA ALA A 178 17.32 -19.49 -0.09
C ALA A 178 17.96 -19.44 1.31
N ASN A 179 17.11 -19.47 2.33
CA ASN A 179 17.49 -19.45 3.76
C ASN A 179 18.15 -18.15 4.27
N ILE A 180 18.15 -17.06 3.50
CA ILE A 180 18.66 -15.75 3.95
C ILE A 180 17.48 -14.89 4.41
N VAL A 181 17.56 -14.36 5.63
CA VAL A 181 16.65 -13.31 6.12
C VAL A 181 17.20 -11.96 5.70
N VAL A 182 16.33 -11.09 5.21
CA VAL A 182 16.67 -9.72 4.77
C VAL A 182 15.88 -8.71 5.56
N ASP A 183 16.56 -7.71 6.10
CA ASP A 183 16.00 -6.56 6.78
C ASP A 183 16.16 -5.31 5.91
N ILE A 184 15.08 -4.53 5.74
CA ILE A 184 15.03 -3.35 4.89
C ILE A 184 14.38 -2.19 5.67
N ALA A 185 14.99 -1.00 5.62
CA ALA A 185 14.48 0.22 6.26
C ALA A 185 14.69 1.46 5.38
N ASN A 186 13.93 2.51 5.65
CA ASN A 186 14.09 3.86 5.09
C ASN A 186 14.28 3.87 3.57
N VAL A 187 13.30 3.31 2.85
CA VAL A 187 13.30 3.28 1.37
C VAL A 187 12.81 4.62 0.83
N GLN A 188 13.61 5.24 -0.02
CA GLN A 188 13.32 6.54 -0.63
C GLN A 188 13.64 6.53 -2.12
N LEU A 189 12.74 7.08 -2.93
CA LEU A 189 12.93 7.39 -4.34
C LEU A 189 12.77 8.89 -4.55
N GLU A 190 13.79 9.53 -5.09
CA GLU A 190 13.84 10.98 -5.30
C GLU A 190 14.07 11.30 -6.77
N LEU A 191 13.59 12.46 -7.24
CA LEU A 191 13.95 12.97 -8.55
C LEU A 191 15.39 13.50 -8.52
N GLY A 192 16.13 13.22 -9.59
CA GLY A 192 17.54 13.63 -9.76
C GLY A 192 18.53 12.56 -9.32
N SER A 193 19.81 12.95 -9.29
CA SER A 193 20.96 12.04 -9.14
C SER A 193 21.55 11.99 -7.73
N VAL A 194 20.95 12.65 -6.75
CA VAL A 194 21.47 12.77 -5.39
C VAL A 194 20.54 12.07 -4.40
N ALA A 195 21.07 11.15 -3.60
CA ALA A 195 20.36 10.56 -2.47
C ALA A 195 20.52 11.49 -1.26
N THR A 196 19.44 12.11 -0.82
CA THR A 196 19.41 12.93 0.39
C THR A 196 19.02 12.09 1.62
N ASP A 197 18.99 12.71 2.81
CA ASP A 197 18.53 12.05 4.01
C ASP A 197 17.06 11.64 3.87
N PHE A 198 16.67 10.55 4.56
CA PHE A 198 15.33 10.03 4.50
C PHE A 198 14.29 11.08 4.95
N GLU A 199 13.25 11.26 4.13
CA GLU A 199 12.14 12.15 4.44
C GLU A 199 11.18 11.47 5.42
N HIS A 200 11.24 11.88 6.67
CA HIS A 200 10.28 11.47 7.67
C HIS A 200 8.97 12.24 7.50
N ARG A 201 7.86 11.51 7.41
CA ARG A 201 6.50 12.06 7.45
C ARG A 201 5.86 11.72 8.79
N SER A 202 4.93 12.55 9.25
CA SER A 202 4.13 12.18 10.41
C SER A 202 3.33 10.90 10.11
N TYR A 203 3.07 10.09 11.14
CA TYR A 203 2.25 8.87 10.98
C TYR A 203 0.89 9.17 10.34
N GLY A 204 0.25 10.28 10.71
CA GLY A 204 -1.05 10.67 10.14
C GLY A 204 -1.00 10.97 8.64
N GLU A 205 0.06 11.63 8.17
CA GLU A 205 0.27 11.87 6.73
C GLU A 205 0.54 10.58 5.98
N GLU A 206 1.42 9.72 6.49
CA GLU A 206 1.74 8.45 5.87
C GLU A 206 0.52 7.52 5.82
N LEU A 207 -0.26 7.47 6.91
CA LEU A 207 -1.52 6.72 6.99
C LEU A 207 -2.52 7.21 5.94
N ALA A 208 -2.71 8.51 5.79
CA ALA A 208 -3.63 9.07 4.79
C ALA A 208 -3.20 8.71 3.35
N LEU A 209 -1.90 8.69 3.06
CA LEU A 209 -1.37 8.24 1.77
C LEU A 209 -1.64 6.74 1.53
N CYS A 210 -1.49 5.91 2.56
CA CYS A 210 -1.79 4.48 2.48
C CYS A 210 -3.29 4.23 2.31
N GLN A 211 -4.13 4.97 3.03
CA GLN A 211 -5.60 4.84 3.00
C GLN A 211 -6.21 5.20 1.63
N ARG A 212 -5.51 5.95 0.80
CA ARG A 212 -5.89 6.14 -0.60
C ARG A 212 -5.95 4.81 -1.39
N TYR A 213 -5.23 3.80 -0.95
CA TYR A 213 -5.11 2.48 -1.61
C TYR A 213 -5.75 1.35 -0.83
N PHE A 214 -5.71 1.43 0.49
CA PHE A 214 -6.26 0.41 1.36
C PHE A 214 -6.73 1.02 2.68
N TYR A 215 -7.96 0.72 3.05
CA TYR A 215 -8.53 1.10 4.34
C TYR A 215 -9.18 -0.10 5.00
N ALA A 216 -8.69 -0.47 6.18
CA ALA A 216 -9.31 -1.46 7.04
C ALA A 216 -10.04 -0.74 8.17
N ALA A 217 -11.36 -0.80 8.12
CA ALA A 217 -12.19 -0.36 9.23
C ALA A 217 -12.35 -1.51 10.21
N ALA A 218 -11.58 -1.49 11.27
CA ALA A 218 -11.82 -2.34 12.43
C ALA A 218 -12.96 -1.72 13.25
N GLY A 219 -14.13 -2.35 13.24
CA GLY A 219 -15.25 -1.91 14.06
C GLY A 219 -15.00 -2.22 15.54
N GLN A 220 -15.36 -1.28 16.42
CA GLN A 220 -15.63 -1.66 17.80
C GLN A 220 -16.99 -2.33 17.84
N ALA A 221 -17.13 -3.42 18.59
CA ALA A 221 -18.39 -4.11 18.78
C ALA A 221 -19.49 -3.12 19.21
N GLY A 222 -20.60 -3.09 18.46
CA GLY A 222 -21.75 -2.26 18.78
C GLY A 222 -21.72 -0.81 18.28
N ILE A 223 -20.63 -0.34 17.64
CA ILE A 223 -20.61 0.98 16.98
C ILE A 223 -20.98 0.81 15.50
N PRO A 224 -22.10 1.38 15.02
CA PRO A 224 -22.47 1.31 13.61
C PRO A 224 -21.39 1.95 12.75
N PHE A 225 -20.77 1.13 11.92
CA PHE A 225 -19.77 1.59 10.97
C PHE A 225 -20.40 2.03 9.63
N ILE A 226 -21.46 1.31 9.24
CA ILE A 226 -22.24 1.59 8.05
C ILE A 226 -23.73 1.59 8.43
N ALA A 227 -24.50 2.44 7.77
CA ALA A 227 -25.94 2.56 8.03
C ALA A 227 -26.72 2.72 6.74
N GLY A 228 -27.96 2.26 6.73
CA GLY A 228 -28.81 2.35 5.56
C GLY A 228 -30.20 1.74 5.74
N ALA A 229 -30.98 1.69 4.67
CA ALA A 229 -32.34 1.21 4.68
C ALA A 229 -32.49 -0.16 3.99
N ALA A 230 -33.35 -1.00 4.55
CA ALA A 230 -33.73 -2.27 3.92
C ALA A 230 -34.49 -2.01 2.61
N TYR A 231 -34.00 -2.56 1.50
CA TYR A 231 -34.70 -2.56 0.22
C TYR A 231 -35.53 -3.84 0.03
N SER A 232 -35.25 -4.87 0.81
CA SER A 232 -35.98 -6.15 0.85
C SER A 232 -35.96 -6.73 2.27
N THR A 233 -36.64 -7.83 2.50
CA THR A 233 -36.59 -8.56 3.77
C THR A 233 -35.26 -9.27 4.02
N THR A 234 -34.36 -9.28 3.03
CA THR A 234 -33.07 -9.97 3.06
C THR A 234 -31.89 -9.10 2.66
N GLY A 235 -32.11 -7.81 2.38
CA GLY A 235 -31.04 -6.93 1.90
C GLY A 235 -31.20 -5.46 2.29
N LEU A 236 -30.04 -4.83 2.43
CA LEU A 236 -29.89 -3.41 2.78
C LEU A 236 -29.11 -2.66 1.71
N TYR A 237 -29.40 -1.39 1.53
CA TYR A 237 -28.45 -0.43 0.99
C TYR A 237 -27.81 0.33 2.15
N MET A 238 -26.48 0.25 2.26
CA MET A 238 -25.72 0.90 3.32
C MET A 238 -24.78 1.94 2.72
N THR A 239 -24.59 3.06 3.41
CA THR A 239 -23.65 4.11 3.05
C THR A 239 -22.37 4.00 3.88
N TYR A 240 -21.24 4.36 3.30
CA TYR A 240 -19.95 4.44 3.98
C TYR A 240 -19.27 5.76 3.66
N ASN A 241 -18.41 6.20 4.58
CA ASN A 241 -17.53 7.35 4.41
C ASN A 241 -16.08 6.91 4.59
N LEU A 242 -15.23 7.19 3.61
CA LEU A 242 -13.80 6.92 3.71
C LEU A 242 -13.05 8.15 4.23
N PRO A 243 -11.99 7.98 5.01
CA PRO A 243 -11.23 9.08 5.58
C PRO A 243 -10.50 9.91 4.49
N VAL A 244 -10.16 9.26 3.38
CA VAL A 244 -9.55 9.89 2.20
C VAL A 244 -10.16 9.31 0.91
N PRO A 245 -10.17 10.08 -0.20
CA PRO A 245 -10.62 9.56 -1.49
C PRO A 245 -9.71 8.42 -1.96
N PRO A 246 -10.26 7.22 -2.24
CA PRO A 246 -9.47 6.15 -2.82
C PRO A 246 -9.04 6.49 -4.25
N ARG A 247 -7.97 5.87 -4.74
CA ARG A 247 -7.47 6.10 -6.11
C ARG A 247 -8.43 5.61 -7.19
N ALA A 248 -9.23 4.60 -6.89
CA ALA A 248 -10.23 3.99 -7.77
C ALA A 248 -11.39 3.46 -6.92
N SER A 249 -12.49 3.04 -7.55
CA SER A 249 -13.57 2.33 -6.84
C SER A 249 -12.99 1.13 -6.10
N PRO A 250 -13.08 1.08 -4.75
CA PRO A 250 -12.51 -0.02 -4.00
C PRO A 250 -13.32 -1.31 -4.14
N THR A 251 -12.65 -2.43 -4.07
CA THR A 251 -13.27 -3.70 -3.74
C THR A 251 -13.59 -3.71 -2.25
N ILE A 252 -14.84 -4.00 -1.89
CA ILE A 252 -15.28 -4.00 -0.51
C ILE A 252 -15.44 -5.43 -0.06
N THR A 253 -14.76 -5.79 1.02
CA THR A 253 -14.88 -7.12 1.66
C THR A 253 -15.29 -6.94 3.11
N ILE A 254 -16.32 -7.67 3.52
CA ILE A 254 -16.75 -7.74 4.92
C ILE A 254 -16.44 -9.16 5.40
N SER A 255 -15.66 -9.29 6.45
CA SER A 255 -15.28 -10.57 7.06
C SER A 255 -15.74 -10.65 8.51
N GLY A 256 -15.90 -11.87 9.01
CA GLY A 256 -16.37 -12.13 10.37
C GLY A 256 -17.89 -12.02 10.50
N SER A 257 -18.37 -12.10 11.75
CA SER A 257 -19.79 -11.89 12.04
C SER A 257 -20.11 -10.40 12.07
N PHE A 258 -21.27 -10.05 11.55
CA PHE A 258 -21.75 -8.68 11.44
C PHE A 258 -23.10 -8.57 12.15
N ASN A 259 -23.22 -7.59 13.04
CA ASN A 259 -24.49 -7.28 13.71
C ASN A 259 -25.16 -6.12 13.00
N ILE A 260 -26.43 -6.27 12.70
CA ILE A 260 -27.27 -5.23 12.14
C ILE A 260 -28.43 -5.00 13.08
N SER A 261 -28.61 -3.77 13.52
CA SER A 261 -29.64 -3.40 14.47
C SER A 261 -30.49 -2.23 13.95
N ASP A 262 -31.77 -2.28 14.22
CA ASP A 262 -32.67 -1.12 14.03
C ASP A 262 -32.66 -0.17 15.22
N GLN A 263 -31.82 -0.47 16.23
CA GLN A 263 -31.66 0.26 17.49
C GLN A 263 -32.89 0.29 18.40
N TYR A 264 -33.97 -0.45 18.05
CA TYR A 264 -35.21 -0.46 18.86
C TYR A 264 -35.48 -1.81 19.49
N ALA A 265 -35.49 -2.89 18.77
CA ALA A 265 -35.98 -4.15 19.29
C ALA A 265 -35.29 -5.42 18.76
N SER A 266 -34.51 -5.33 17.73
CA SER A 266 -34.00 -6.53 17.05
C SER A 266 -32.59 -6.35 16.55
N ASP A 267 -31.74 -7.25 16.98
CA ASP A 267 -30.40 -7.44 16.45
C ASP A 267 -30.42 -8.63 15.48
N TYR A 268 -29.95 -8.40 14.28
CA TYR A 268 -29.81 -9.43 13.26
C TYR A 268 -28.33 -9.76 13.10
N ASN A 269 -27.94 -10.95 13.50
CA ASN A 269 -26.57 -11.44 13.33
C ASN A 269 -26.48 -12.20 12.01
N SER A 270 -25.50 -11.85 11.19
CA SER A 270 -25.16 -12.58 9.99
C SER A 270 -23.71 -13.08 10.08
N SER A 271 -23.50 -14.37 9.80
CA SER A 271 -22.17 -14.97 9.65
C SER A 271 -21.65 -14.90 8.21
N SER A 272 -22.50 -14.50 7.27
CA SER A 272 -22.16 -14.40 5.84
C SER A 272 -22.92 -13.22 5.21
N ILE A 273 -22.17 -12.25 4.73
CA ILE A 273 -22.71 -11.09 4.03
C ILE A 273 -22.10 -11.05 2.64
N THR A 274 -22.95 -10.89 1.62
CA THR A 274 -22.51 -10.65 0.26
C THR A 274 -22.58 -9.15 -0.03
N VAL A 275 -21.47 -8.59 -0.44
CA VAL A 275 -21.37 -7.19 -0.85
C VAL A 275 -21.55 -7.10 -2.35
N GLY A 276 -22.63 -6.48 -2.81
CA GLY A 276 -22.88 -6.17 -4.21
C GLY A 276 -22.49 -4.73 -4.56
N ALA A 277 -22.14 -4.48 -5.82
CA ALA A 277 -21.95 -3.12 -6.31
C ALA A 277 -23.24 -2.31 -6.16
N GLY A 278 -23.20 -1.22 -5.44
CA GLY A 278 -24.31 -0.26 -5.37
C GLY A 278 -24.32 0.64 -6.61
N PRO A 279 -25.49 1.21 -6.98
CA PRO A 279 -25.64 1.98 -8.21
C PRO A 279 -24.90 3.34 -8.25
N ASN A 280 -24.24 3.75 -7.16
CA ASN A 280 -23.51 5.02 -7.07
C ASN A 280 -22.27 4.85 -6.18
N ASN A 281 -21.22 4.27 -6.72
CA ASN A 281 -19.91 4.26 -6.07
C ASN A 281 -19.22 5.63 -6.27
N ASN A 282 -19.63 6.63 -5.50
CA ASN A 282 -18.81 7.83 -5.37
C ASN A 282 -17.58 7.48 -4.52
N LEU A 283 -16.39 7.95 -4.93
CA LEU A 283 -15.11 7.51 -4.36
C LEU A 283 -14.97 7.76 -2.85
N ILE A 284 -15.65 8.76 -2.28
CA ILE A 284 -15.53 9.09 -0.84
C ILE A 284 -16.72 8.57 -0.05
N ASN A 285 -17.93 8.78 -0.59
CA ASN A 285 -19.20 8.44 0.03
C ASN A 285 -19.90 7.44 -0.87
N GLY A 286 -19.76 6.17 -0.61
CA GLY A 286 -20.31 5.14 -1.44
C GLY A 286 -21.55 4.49 -0.82
N ARG A 287 -22.28 3.77 -1.66
CA ARG A 287 -23.36 2.90 -1.24
C ARG A 287 -23.06 1.47 -1.68
N VAL A 288 -23.15 0.55 -0.74
CA VAL A 288 -23.04 -0.88 -0.99
C VAL A 288 -24.40 -1.55 -0.80
N ARG A 289 -24.64 -2.60 -1.54
CA ARG A 289 -25.73 -3.52 -1.32
C ARG A 289 -25.22 -4.68 -0.46
N VAL A 290 -25.90 -4.93 0.63
CA VAL A 290 -25.61 -6.03 1.55
C VAL A 290 -26.77 -7.00 1.49
N ASP A 291 -26.51 -8.24 1.13
CA ASP A 291 -27.49 -9.33 1.01
C ASP A 291 -27.16 -10.47 1.99
N GLY A 292 -28.03 -11.46 2.10
CA GLY A 292 -27.83 -12.62 2.95
C GLY A 292 -28.36 -12.44 4.38
N LEU A 293 -29.15 -11.42 4.61
CA LEU A 293 -29.84 -11.15 5.86
C LEU A 293 -31.20 -11.84 5.88
N SER A 294 -31.91 -11.76 7.01
CA SER A 294 -33.29 -12.26 7.12
C SER A 294 -34.09 -11.46 8.14
N GLY A 295 -35.41 -11.37 7.92
CA GLY A 295 -36.31 -10.73 8.86
C GLY A 295 -36.32 -9.20 8.85
N LEU A 296 -35.72 -8.55 7.86
CA LEU A 296 -35.71 -7.10 7.76
C LEU A 296 -37.09 -6.54 7.39
N THR A 297 -37.39 -5.35 7.87
CA THR A 297 -38.58 -4.58 7.45
C THR A 297 -38.18 -3.61 6.36
N VAL A 298 -38.81 -3.73 5.18
CA VAL A 298 -38.54 -2.87 4.03
C VAL A 298 -38.78 -1.40 4.38
N GLY A 299 -37.87 -0.53 3.99
CA GLY A 299 -37.90 0.91 4.28
C GLY A 299 -37.40 1.28 5.68
N ARG A 300 -37.19 0.31 6.59
CA ARG A 300 -36.63 0.59 7.93
C ARG A 300 -35.14 0.84 7.84
N PHE A 301 -34.65 1.74 8.69
CA PHE A 301 -33.24 2.08 8.78
C PHE A 301 -32.53 1.15 9.76
N TYR A 302 -31.33 0.69 9.38
CA TYR A 302 -30.48 -0.20 10.18
C TYR A 302 -29.07 0.35 10.24
N GLY A 303 -28.46 0.27 11.43
CA GLY A 303 -27.03 0.41 11.61
C GLY A 303 -26.34 -0.95 11.61
N GLY A 304 -25.19 -1.05 10.99
CA GLY A 304 -24.39 -2.28 10.97
C GLY A 304 -23.02 -2.05 11.57
N ALA A 305 -22.58 -2.99 12.41
CA ALA A 305 -21.24 -3.02 12.97
C ALA A 305 -20.67 -4.42 12.89
N PRO A 306 -19.37 -4.58 12.62
CA PRO A 306 -18.73 -5.86 12.81
C PRO A 306 -18.77 -6.23 14.30
N ASN A 307 -18.98 -7.50 14.60
CA ASN A 307 -18.72 -8.03 15.93
C ASN A 307 -17.22 -7.98 16.22
N THR A 308 -16.80 -8.32 17.43
CA THR A 308 -15.42 -8.22 17.95
C THR A 308 -14.32 -8.78 17.03
N SER A 309 -14.66 -9.60 16.03
CA SER A 309 -13.74 -10.18 15.05
C SER A 309 -14.01 -9.76 13.60
N GLY A 310 -15.00 -8.90 13.34
CA GLY A 310 -15.37 -8.49 11.99
C GLY A 310 -14.54 -7.30 11.49
N THR A 311 -14.20 -7.30 10.20
CA THR A 311 -13.46 -6.21 9.55
C THR A 311 -14.14 -5.88 8.22
N THR A 312 -14.26 -4.60 7.92
CA THR A 312 -14.64 -4.13 6.58
C THR A 312 -13.40 -3.57 5.90
N ILE A 313 -13.08 -4.11 4.75
CA ILE A 313 -11.90 -3.77 3.96
C ILE A 313 -12.36 -3.04 2.70
N PHE A 314 -11.67 -1.94 2.38
CA PHE A 314 -11.77 -1.20 1.13
C PHE A 314 -10.43 -1.28 0.43
N ASP A 315 -10.34 -2.07 -0.64
CA ASP A 315 -9.10 -2.32 -1.36
C ASP A 315 -9.15 -1.69 -2.76
N ALA A 316 -8.27 -0.74 -3.00
CA ALA A 316 -8.06 -0.05 -4.27
C ALA A 316 -6.58 -0.14 -4.72
N GLU A 317 -5.84 -1.16 -4.30
CA GLU A 317 -4.44 -1.36 -4.69
C GLU A 317 -4.24 -1.54 -6.21
N LEU A 318 -2.99 -1.41 -6.67
CA LEU A 318 -2.60 -1.50 -8.09
C LEU A 318 -2.27 -2.95 -8.50
#